data_3af335b0c700c1a91d5bfe9e5160b3cd
#
_entry.id   3af335b0c700c1a91d5bfe9e5160b3cd
#
_cell.length_a   1.000
_cell.length_b   1.000
_cell.length_c   1.000
_cell.angle_alpha   90.00
_cell.angle_beta   90.00
_cell.angle_gamma   90.00
#
_symmetry.space_group_name_H-M   'P 1'
#
loop_
_entity.id
_entity.type
_entity.pdbx_description
1 polymer ?
#
loop_
_entity_poly.entity_id
_entity_poly.type
_entity_poly.pdbx_seq_one_letter_code
_entity_poly.pdbx_strand_id
1 'polypeptide(L)'
;EVNITKDPARGYATLIHPSNKKGNDMISSALREIRTKALAENIMDVGVCGAIAPYNEIIGGKLVAALMGSSEVRELYRSRYYAKKYRSPAIIASSSRGKPVYRDANLMCLTTTSLYGVSSSQYNKIKFLKKDYPELESDIIWKEAKKGKNSQKTKGQGVYHFSNTTSKLLSILTRKVLKYVEVNHKFGEGTSPKLRKARQGIVCLTNSEKSNIQTDVFFAHSIQRKNYIFFHDEKILNKLIDQTKTFSSIKTSKAENITSAWIKRWLVKRITREETLNKLVNLGPDSIHQKLFYETDDISENLFNISKAK
;
A
#
# COMPACT_ATOMS: atom_id res chain seq x y z
N GLU A 1 6.15 22.72 36.58
CA GLU A 1 6.26 21.27 36.29
C GLU A 1 5.02 20.55 36.81
N VAL A 2 4.24 19.94 35.94
CA VAL A 2 3.09 19.12 36.31
C VAL A 2 3.58 17.72 36.63
N ASN A 3 3.37 17.29 37.89
CA ASN A 3 3.79 15.95 38.28
C ASN A 3 2.77 14.91 37.77
N ILE A 4 3.14 14.24 36.70
CA ILE A 4 2.30 13.21 36.02
C ILE A 4 1.95 12.06 36.95
N THR A 5 2.76 11.78 37.98
CA THR A 5 2.50 10.68 38.91
C THR A 5 1.43 11.00 39.93
N LYS A 6 1.24 12.30 40.23
CA LYS A 6 0.17 12.74 41.19
C LYS A 6 -1.19 12.94 40.52
N ASP A 7 -1.19 13.41 39.27
CA ASP A 7 -2.41 13.59 38.48
C ASP A 7 -2.11 13.23 37.02
N PRO A 8 -2.22 11.93 36.66
CA PRO A 8 -1.89 11.46 35.32
C PRO A 8 -2.72 12.10 34.21
N ALA A 9 -4.01 12.33 34.47
CA ALA A 9 -4.91 12.90 33.44
C ALA A 9 -4.54 14.35 33.10
N ARG A 10 -4.31 15.17 34.14
CA ARG A 10 -3.89 16.57 33.97
C ARG A 10 -2.48 16.66 33.42
N GLY A 11 -1.58 15.81 33.89
CA GLY A 11 -0.20 15.75 33.40
C GLY A 11 -0.17 15.38 31.92
N TYR A 12 -0.96 14.42 31.50
CA TYR A 12 -1.05 14.01 30.09
C TYR A 12 -1.65 15.12 29.23
N ALA A 13 -2.75 15.74 29.66
CA ALA A 13 -3.38 16.86 28.97
C ALA A 13 -2.40 18.03 28.76
N THR A 14 -1.57 18.31 29.77
CA THR A 14 -0.54 19.35 29.69
C THR A 14 0.56 18.98 28.69
N LEU A 15 0.98 17.73 28.65
CA LEU A 15 2.00 17.25 27.70
C LEU A 15 1.55 17.34 26.24
N ILE A 16 0.30 16.95 25.96
CA ILE A 16 -0.25 16.95 24.59
C ILE A 16 -0.82 18.30 24.14
N HIS A 17 -0.81 19.32 25.02
CA HIS A 17 -1.34 20.61 24.64
C HIS A 17 -0.58 21.20 23.45
N PRO A 18 -1.26 21.73 22.42
CA PRO A 18 -0.61 22.22 21.18
C PRO A 18 0.49 23.25 21.43
N SER A 19 0.36 24.08 22.46
CA SER A 19 1.35 25.10 22.81
C SER A 19 2.58 24.53 23.55
N ASN A 20 2.51 23.30 24.05
CA ASN A 20 3.63 22.67 24.75
C ASN A 20 4.56 21.94 23.77
N LYS A 21 5.44 22.69 23.11
CA LYS A 21 6.38 22.13 22.13
C LYS A 21 7.26 21.04 22.71
N LYS A 22 7.82 21.23 23.92
CA LYS A 22 8.69 20.23 24.57
C LYS A 22 7.91 18.95 24.90
N GLY A 23 6.70 19.06 25.38
CA GLY A 23 5.82 17.88 25.65
C GLY A 23 5.50 17.10 24.39
N ASN A 24 5.15 17.79 23.31
CA ASN A 24 4.87 17.17 22.03
C ASN A 24 6.11 16.48 21.44
N ASP A 25 7.30 17.09 21.56
CA ASP A 25 8.55 16.50 21.11
C ASP A 25 8.90 15.24 21.91
N MET A 26 8.69 15.25 23.22
CA MET A 26 8.89 14.07 24.10
C MET A 26 7.94 12.92 23.70
N ILE A 27 6.66 13.20 23.52
CA ILE A 27 5.68 12.19 23.07
C ILE A 27 6.05 11.66 21.69
N SER A 28 6.40 12.53 20.76
CA SER A 28 6.83 12.14 19.42
C SER A 28 8.07 11.25 19.46
N SER A 29 9.02 11.53 20.36
CA SER A 29 10.22 10.73 20.56
C SER A 29 9.90 9.37 21.17
N ALA A 30 9.03 9.31 22.17
CA ALA A 30 8.56 8.05 22.78
C ALA A 30 7.80 7.18 21.77
N LEU A 31 6.88 7.77 21.00
CA LEU A 31 6.18 7.07 19.93
C LEU A 31 7.11 6.58 18.83
N ARG A 32 8.12 7.37 18.47
CA ARG A 32 9.17 6.96 17.53
C ARG A 32 9.92 5.75 18.04
N GLU A 33 10.30 5.75 19.32
CA GLU A 33 11.02 4.63 19.94
C GLU A 33 10.17 3.35 19.95
N ILE A 34 8.90 3.43 20.34
CA ILE A 34 7.95 2.32 20.30
C ILE A 34 7.79 1.80 18.87
N ARG A 35 7.56 2.69 17.90
CA ARG A 35 7.46 2.31 16.49
C ARG A 35 8.71 1.63 16.00
N THR A 36 9.86 2.14 16.40
CA THR A 36 11.16 1.64 15.97
C THR A 36 11.47 0.28 16.58
N LYS A 37 11.14 0.05 17.85
CA LYS A 37 11.42 -1.21 18.53
C LYS A 37 10.38 -2.31 18.27
N ALA A 38 9.11 -1.94 18.26
CA ALA A 38 8.03 -2.91 18.28
C ALA A 38 7.38 -3.14 16.90
N LEU A 39 7.29 -2.10 16.05
CA LEU A 39 6.46 -2.17 14.86
C LEU A 39 7.26 -2.32 13.56
N ALA A 40 8.40 -1.63 13.41
CA ALA A 40 9.04 -1.40 12.12
C ALA A 40 9.34 -2.66 11.30
N GLU A 41 9.70 -3.76 11.95
CA GLU A 41 10.09 -5.01 11.29
C GLU A 41 9.09 -6.14 11.47
N ASN A 42 7.95 -5.82 12.07
CA ASN A 42 6.86 -6.77 12.31
C ASN A 42 5.61 -6.43 11.49
N ILE A 43 5.63 -5.33 10.76
CA ILE A 43 4.54 -4.87 9.90
C ILE A 43 5.01 -4.77 8.46
N MET A 44 4.24 -5.30 7.53
CA MET A 44 4.44 -5.13 6.10
C MET A 44 3.28 -4.33 5.53
N ASP A 45 3.59 -3.25 4.80
CA ASP A 45 2.59 -2.50 4.05
C ASP A 45 2.46 -3.06 2.64
N VAL A 46 1.24 -3.41 2.27
CA VAL A 46 0.90 -3.96 0.95
C VAL A 46 0.51 -2.80 0.04
N GLY A 47 1.47 -2.26 -0.70
CA GLY A 47 1.26 -1.10 -1.58
C GLY A 47 0.39 -1.42 -2.79
N VAL A 48 0.59 -2.60 -3.40
CA VAL A 48 -0.18 -3.07 -4.56
C VAL A 48 -0.58 -4.51 -4.36
N CYS A 49 -1.86 -4.80 -4.51
CA CYS A 49 -2.41 -6.14 -4.37
C CYS A 49 -3.52 -6.36 -5.39
N GLY A 50 -3.28 -7.26 -6.34
CA GLY A 50 -4.24 -7.60 -7.37
C GLY A 50 -3.77 -8.74 -8.24
N ALA A 51 -4.66 -9.30 -9.03
CA ALA A 51 -4.33 -10.25 -10.07
C ALA A 51 -4.21 -9.52 -11.41
N ILE A 52 -3.26 -9.94 -12.23
CA ILE A 52 -3.03 -9.43 -13.59
C ILE A 52 -3.75 -10.31 -14.62
N ALA A 53 -3.95 -9.79 -15.82
CA ALA A 53 -4.48 -10.56 -16.93
C ALA A 53 -3.55 -11.75 -17.27
N PRO A 54 -4.09 -12.93 -17.62
CA PRO A 54 -5.51 -13.28 -17.76
C PRO A 54 -6.18 -13.68 -16.42
N TYR A 55 -5.42 -13.81 -15.36
CA TYR A 55 -5.87 -14.36 -14.07
C TYR A 55 -6.86 -13.47 -13.34
N ASN A 56 -6.86 -12.16 -13.60
CA ASN A 56 -7.77 -11.21 -12.95
C ASN A 56 -9.26 -11.54 -13.13
N GLU A 57 -9.61 -12.14 -14.26
CA GLU A 57 -11.00 -12.52 -14.56
C GLU A 57 -11.48 -13.66 -13.65
N ILE A 58 -10.60 -14.59 -13.30
CA ILE A 58 -10.92 -15.74 -12.45
C ILE A 58 -10.59 -15.45 -10.99
N ILE A 59 -9.32 -15.18 -10.70
CA ILE A 59 -8.78 -15.08 -9.35
C ILE A 59 -9.25 -13.78 -8.67
N GLY A 60 -9.12 -12.67 -9.37
CA GLY A 60 -9.37 -11.35 -8.81
C GLY A 60 -8.44 -11.02 -7.64
N GLY A 61 -8.51 -9.80 -7.15
CA GLY A 61 -7.65 -9.34 -6.05
C GLY A 61 -7.94 -9.98 -4.69
N LYS A 62 -9.10 -10.64 -4.53
CA LYS A 62 -9.47 -11.22 -3.22
C LYS A 62 -8.64 -12.43 -2.83
N LEU A 63 -8.32 -13.32 -3.78
CA LEU A 63 -7.43 -14.44 -3.49
C LEU A 63 -6.05 -13.94 -3.13
N VAL A 64 -5.49 -13.04 -3.94
CA VAL A 64 -4.16 -12.47 -3.69
C VAL A 64 -4.09 -11.83 -2.30
N ALA A 65 -5.10 -11.02 -1.95
CA ALA A 65 -5.16 -10.37 -0.65
C ALA A 65 -5.34 -11.36 0.52
N ALA A 66 -6.05 -12.46 0.32
CA ALA A 66 -6.18 -13.51 1.33
C ALA A 66 -4.87 -14.28 1.53
N LEU A 67 -4.18 -14.61 0.43
CA LEU A 67 -2.90 -15.31 0.43
C LEU A 67 -1.77 -14.51 1.10
N MET A 68 -1.86 -13.18 1.14
CA MET A 68 -0.92 -12.37 1.91
C MET A 68 -0.89 -12.74 3.39
N GLY A 69 -1.97 -13.30 3.94
CA GLY A 69 -2.06 -13.79 5.32
C GLY A 69 -1.57 -15.23 5.53
N SER A 70 -0.99 -15.87 4.54
CA SER A 70 -0.56 -17.27 4.62
C SER A 70 0.73 -17.47 5.42
N SER A 71 0.96 -18.71 5.86
CA SER A 71 2.22 -19.12 6.51
C SER A 71 3.41 -18.95 5.60
N GLU A 72 3.26 -19.23 4.30
CA GLU A 72 4.33 -19.13 3.30
C GLU A 72 4.83 -17.70 3.13
N VAL A 73 3.93 -16.73 3.10
CA VAL A 73 4.31 -15.30 3.05
C VAL A 73 5.05 -14.90 4.32
N ARG A 74 4.60 -15.38 5.48
CA ARG A 74 5.25 -15.12 6.76
C ARG A 74 6.63 -15.74 6.83
N GLU A 75 6.80 -16.97 6.37
CA GLU A 75 8.09 -17.66 6.31
C GLU A 75 9.04 -17.00 5.32
N LEU A 76 8.56 -16.61 4.15
CA LEU A 76 9.34 -15.86 3.17
C LEU A 76 9.84 -14.54 3.74
N TYR A 77 8.96 -13.81 4.44
CA TYR A 77 9.34 -12.57 5.13
C TYR A 77 10.44 -12.83 6.17
N ARG A 78 10.26 -13.85 7.00
CA ARG A 78 11.22 -14.24 8.01
C ARG A 78 12.56 -14.66 7.40
N SER A 79 12.56 -15.52 6.39
CA SER A 79 13.79 -15.98 5.72
C SER A 79 14.59 -14.81 5.15
N ARG A 80 13.90 -13.82 4.60
CA ARG A 80 14.53 -12.65 3.98
C ARG A 80 15.08 -11.65 4.99
N TYR A 81 14.35 -11.41 6.07
CA TYR A 81 14.68 -10.32 6.99
C TYR A 81 15.23 -10.76 8.35
N TYR A 82 15.09 -12.03 8.73
CA TYR A 82 15.63 -12.57 9.96
C TYR A 82 17.07 -13.06 9.81
N ALA A 83 17.42 -13.68 8.70
CA ALA A 83 18.76 -14.23 8.48
C ALA A 83 19.79 -13.12 8.27
N LYS A 84 20.86 -13.08 9.08
CA LYS A 84 21.93 -12.06 8.99
C LYS A 84 22.47 -11.85 7.57
N LYS A 85 22.56 -12.92 6.78
CA LYS A 85 23.09 -12.91 5.41
C LYS A 85 22.28 -12.05 4.43
N TYR A 86 20.96 -11.89 4.66
CA TYR A 86 20.03 -11.21 3.75
C TYR A 86 19.37 -9.98 4.35
N ARG A 87 19.74 -9.62 5.57
CA ARG A 87 19.18 -8.46 6.24
C ARG A 87 19.74 -7.16 5.68
N SER A 88 18.84 -6.27 5.31
CA SER A 88 19.19 -4.86 5.24
C SER A 88 19.13 -4.24 6.64
N PRO A 89 20.11 -3.44 7.04
CA PRO A 89 20.02 -2.72 8.30
C PRO A 89 18.86 -1.73 8.28
N ALA A 90 18.21 -1.53 9.42
CA ALA A 90 17.15 -0.55 9.57
C ALA A 90 17.73 0.86 9.34
N ILE A 91 17.36 1.49 8.23
CA ILE A 91 17.99 2.74 7.73
C ILE A 91 17.97 3.84 8.80
N ILE A 92 16.79 4.13 9.38
CA ILE A 92 16.64 5.22 10.36
C ILE A 92 17.42 4.93 11.64
N ALA A 93 17.33 3.70 12.16
CA ALA A 93 18.02 3.33 13.38
C ALA A 93 19.55 3.27 13.20
N SER A 94 20.00 2.81 12.02
CA SER A 94 21.42 2.76 11.68
C SER A 94 22.00 4.15 11.53
N SER A 95 21.31 5.06 10.84
CA SER A 95 21.69 6.46 10.71
C SER A 95 21.77 7.16 12.08
N SER A 96 20.78 6.94 12.94
CA SER A 96 20.76 7.53 14.28
C SER A 96 21.88 7.03 15.21
N ARG A 97 22.36 5.79 15.01
CA ARG A 97 23.37 5.18 15.88
C ARG A 97 24.77 5.16 15.26
N GLY A 98 24.93 5.64 14.05
CA GLY A 98 26.22 5.62 13.32
C GLY A 98 26.76 4.22 13.02
N LYS A 99 25.97 3.16 13.20
CA LYS A 99 26.34 1.76 12.94
C LYS A 99 25.12 0.96 12.47
N PRO A 100 25.33 -0.13 11.69
CA PRO A 100 24.24 -0.98 11.25
C PRO A 100 23.44 -1.56 12.41
N VAL A 101 22.12 -1.36 12.39
CA VAL A 101 21.18 -1.92 13.36
C VAL A 101 20.32 -2.94 12.68
N TYR A 102 20.38 -4.19 13.15
CA TYR A 102 19.55 -5.29 12.69
C TYR A 102 18.54 -5.65 13.77
N ARG A 103 17.32 -5.97 13.37
CA ARG A 103 16.23 -6.34 14.26
C ARG A 103 15.64 -7.67 13.85
N ASP A 104 15.05 -8.37 14.80
CA ASP A 104 14.36 -9.63 14.51
C ASP A 104 13.04 -9.34 13.80
N ALA A 105 12.97 -9.77 12.55
CA ALA A 105 11.82 -9.57 11.70
C ALA A 105 10.84 -10.74 11.86
N ASN A 106 9.64 -10.45 12.38
CA ASN A 106 8.58 -11.41 12.55
C ASN A 106 7.28 -10.78 12.04
N LEU A 107 6.83 -11.21 10.87
CA LEU A 107 5.63 -10.63 10.27
C LEU A 107 4.41 -10.96 11.13
N MET A 108 3.82 -9.94 11.72
CA MET A 108 2.69 -10.04 12.64
C MET A 108 1.44 -9.39 12.08
N CYS A 109 1.64 -8.36 11.27
CA CYS A 109 0.57 -7.53 10.79
C CYS A 109 0.86 -7.11 9.36
N LEU A 110 -0.19 -7.06 8.56
CA LEU A 110 -0.20 -6.47 7.24
C LEU A 110 -1.07 -5.22 7.27
N THR A 111 -0.62 -4.18 6.60
CA THR A 111 -1.42 -2.98 6.38
C THR A 111 -1.61 -2.73 4.91
N THR A 112 -2.67 -2.08 4.54
CA THR A 112 -2.88 -1.61 3.17
C THR A 112 -3.85 -0.43 3.16
N THR A 113 -3.80 0.31 2.07
CA THR A 113 -4.68 1.45 1.84
C THR A 113 -5.52 1.21 0.59
N SER A 114 -6.83 1.35 0.69
CA SER A 114 -7.75 1.28 -0.44
C SER A 114 -8.27 2.66 -0.81
N LEU A 115 -8.24 2.97 -2.11
CA LEU A 115 -8.89 4.16 -2.69
C LEU A 115 -10.37 3.94 -2.97
N TYR A 116 -10.81 2.67 -2.98
CA TYR A 116 -12.20 2.32 -3.23
C TYR A 116 -13.04 2.49 -1.96
N GLY A 117 -14.27 2.98 -2.14
CA GLY A 117 -15.23 3.09 -1.04
C GLY A 117 -15.56 1.74 -0.39
N VAL A 118 -16.29 1.78 0.72
CA VAL A 118 -16.57 0.60 1.58
C VAL A 118 -17.18 -0.56 0.79
N SER A 119 -18.05 -0.27 -0.18
CA SER A 119 -18.75 -1.27 -0.98
C SER A 119 -17.84 -1.96 -2.02
N SER A 120 -16.84 -1.28 -2.50
CA SER A 120 -16.01 -1.71 -3.64
C SER A 120 -14.68 -2.32 -3.22
N SER A 121 -14.24 -2.10 -1.98
CA SER A 121 -12.97 -2.65 -1.51
C SER A 121 -13.01 -4.18 -1.43
N GLN A 122 -11.97 -4.81 -1.99
CA GLN A 122 -11.79 -6.26 -1.88
C GLN A 122 -11.63 -6.74 -0.45
N TYR A 123 -11.00 -5.94 0.41
CA TYR A 123 -10.63 -6.29 1.77
C TYR A 123 -11.85 -6.48 2.69
N ASN A 124 -12.91 -5.69 2.53
CA ASN A 124 -14.13 -5.82 3.33
C ASN A 124 -14.81 -7.19 3.23
N LYS A 125 -14.58 -7.89 2.12
CA LYS A 125 -15.23 -9.16 1.80
C LYS A 125 -14.39 -10.36 2.19
N ILE A 126 -13.13 -10.18 2.57
CA ILE A 126 -12.23 -11.27 2.97
C ILE A 126 -12.45 -11.54 4.46
N LYS A 127 -13.31 -12.51 4.73
CA LYS A 127 -13.61 -13.05 6.04
C LYS A 127 -13.78 -14.55 5.90
N PHE A 128 -12.70 -15.31 6.05
CA PHE A 128 -12.75 -16.76 6.15
C PHE A 128 -12.53 -17.12 7.61
N LEU A 129 -13.59 -17.61 8.24
CA LEU A 129 -13.53 -18.01 9.63
C LEU A 129 -13.21 -19.50 9.70
N LYS A 130 -12.33 -19.89 10.61
CA LYS A 130 -12.01 -21.30 10.83
C LYS A 130 -13.23 -22.17 11.11
N LYS A 131 -14.24 -21.63 11.79
CA LYS A 131 -15.50 -22.33 12.06
C LYS A 131 -16.29 -22.69 10.79
N ASP A 132 -16.16 -21.88 9.72
CA ASP A 132 -16.85 -22.07 8.45
C ASP A 132 -15.97 -22.85 7.45
N TYR A 133 -14.66 -22.84 7.67
CA TYR A 133 -13.63 -23.48 6.83
C TYR A 133 -12.65 -24.24 7.74
N PRO A 134 -13.00 -25.49 8.15
CA PRO A 134 -12.21 -26.27 9.12
C PRO A 134 -10.76 -26.53 8.70
N GLU A 135 -10.49 -26.50 7.40
CA GLU A 135 -9.13 -26.65 6.84
C GLU A 135 -8.20 -25.51 7.22
N LEU A 136 -8.72 -24.35 7.63
CA LEU A 136 -7.91 -23.22 8.07
C LEU A 136 -7.37 -23.44 9.49
N GLU A 137 -6.14 -23.04 9.72
CA GLU A 137 -5.52 -23.06 11.06
C GLU A 137 -5.87 -21.80 11.87
N SER A 138 -6.14 -20.70 11.18
CA SER A 138 -6.51 -19.41 11.75
C SER A 138 -7.51 -18.68 10.85
N ASP A 139 -8.23 -17.74 11.42
CA ASP A 139 -9.12 -16.87 10.65
C ASP A 139 -8.32 -15.97 9.70
N ILE A 140 -8.85 -15.79 8.49
CA ILE A 140 -8.29 -14.86 7.50
C ILE A 140 -9.25 -13.68 7.37
N ILE A 141 -8.95 -12.61 8.08
CA ILE A 141 -9.83 -11.44 8.17
C ILE A 141 -9.03 -10.15 7.97
N TRP A 142 -9.40 -9.37 6.97
CA TRP A 142 -8.98 -7.99 6.86
C TRP A 142 -9.99 -7.09 7.57
N LYS A 143 -9.52 -6.27 8.50
CA LYS A 143 -10.35 -5.32 9.25
C LYS A 143 -10.09 -3.90 8.79
N GLU A 144 -11.14 -3.12 8.64
CA GLU A 144 -10.97 -1.67 8.46
C GLU A 144 -10.42 -1.07 9.76
N ALA A 145 -9.33 -0.33 9.65
CA ALA A 145 -8.80 0.41 10.79
C ALA A 145 -9.82 1.45 11.23
N LYS A 146 -10.24 1.39 12.48
CA LYS A 146 -11.21 2.36 13.03
C LYS A 146 -10.63 3.76 12.92
N LYS A 147 -11.38 4.64 12.29
CA LYS A 147 -11.05 6.06 12.23
C LYS A 147 -11.35 6.69 13.59
N GLY A 148 -10.40 7.44 14.13
CA GLY A 148 -10.71 8.41 15.18
C GLY A 148 -11.79 9.40 14.70
N LYS A 149 -12.48 10.08 15.62
CA LYS A 149 -13.57 11.05 15.31
C LYS A 149 -13.17 12.12 14.26
N ASN A 150 -11.89 12.39 14.09
CA ASN A 150 -11.32 13.32 13.12
C ASN A 150 -10.64 12.57 11.96
N SER A 151 -11.40 11.88 11.10
CA SER A 151 -10.84 11.32 9.88
C SER A 151 -10.40 12.45 8.94
N GLN A 152 -9.13 12.81 9.02
CA GLN A 152 -8.57 13.79 8.09
C GLN A 152 -8.68 13.26 6.67
N LYS A 153 -9.21 14.09 5.76
CA LYS A 153 -9.07 13.86 4.33
C LYS A 153 -7.58 13.72 4.04
N THR A 154 -7.19 12.64 3.39
CA THR A 154 -5.78 12.47 3.05
C THR A 154 -5.39 13.60 2.10
N LYS A 155 -4.41 14.40 2.48
CA LYS A 155 -3.77 15.42 1.63
C LYS A 155 -2.85 14.76 0.59
N GLY A 156 -3.25 13.60 0.06
CA GLY A 156 -2.45 12.87 -0.90
C GLY A 156 -2.48 13.54 -2.26
N GLN A 157 -1.37 13.46 -2.96
CA GLN A 157 -1.26 13.84 -4.36
C GLN A 157 -1.21 12.58 -5.22
N GLY A 158 -1.83 12.62 -6.40
CA GLY A 158 -1.90 11.47 -7.28
C GLY A 158 -2.23 11.84 -8.72
N VAL A 159 -2.11 10.88 -9.61
CA VAL A 159 -2.40 11.02 -11.05
C VAL A 159 -3.50 10.07 -11.54
N TYR A 160 -4.21 9.44 -10.64
CA TYR A 160 -5.25 8.46 -11.01
C TYR A 160 -6.49 9.09 -11.64
N HIS A 161 -6.70 10.39 -11.49
CA HIS A 161 -7.72 11.16 -12.23
C HIS A 161 -7.24 11.58 -13.62
N PHE A 162 -5.96 11.39 -13.95
CA PHE A 162 -5.46 11.59 -15.31
C PHE A 162 -5.63 10.31 -16.12
N SER A 163 -6.19 10.44 -17.31
CA SER A 163 -6.25 9.35 -18.27
C SER A 163 -4.83 8.91 -18.69
N ASN A 164 -4.72 7.72 -19.24
CA ASN A 164 -3.44 7.28 -19.81
C ASN A 164 -3.00 8.21 -20.94
N THR A 165 -3.94 8.67 -21.75
CA THR A 165 -3.69 9.65 -22.82
C THR A 165 -3.12 10.95 -22.28
N THR A 166 -3.75 11.54 -21.25
CA THR A 166 -3.24 12.75 -20.60
C THR A 166 -1.82 12.57 -20.08
N SER A 167 -1.55 11.45 -19.42
CA SER A 167 -0.23 11.13 -18.87
C SER A 167 0.83 11.02 -19.96
N LYS A 168 0.48 10.44 -21.13
CA LYS A 168 1.37 10.35 -22.31
C LYS A 168 1.64 11.72 -22.91
N LEU A 169 0.59 12.51 -23.14
CA LEU A 169 0.73 13.84 -23.72
C LEU A 169 1.61 14.74 -22.85
N LEU A 170 1.45 14.70 -21.54
CA LEU A 170 2.33 15.41 -20.61
C LEU A 170 3.80 14.94 -20.72
N SER A 171 4.04 13.65 -20.88
CA SER A 171 5.40 13.12 -21.09
C SER A 171 6.01 13.55 -22.40
N ILE A 172 5.23 13.59 -23.49
CA ILE A 172 5.66 14.07 -24.81
C ILE A 172 6.00 15.57 -24.73
N LEU A 173 5.11 16.35 -24.12
CA LEU A 173 5.34 17.78 -23.93
C LEU A 173 6.65 18.04 -23.16
N THR A 174 6.85 17.33 -22.06
CA THR A 174 8.07 17.47 -21.23
C THR A 174 9.33 17.18 -22.06
N ARG A 175 9.32 16.10 -22.86
CA ARG A 175 10.46 15.79 -23.74
C ARG A 175 10.72 16.87 -24.80
N LYS A 176 9.66 17.45 -25.36
CA LYS A 176 9.79 18.52 -26.36
C LYS A 176 10.35 19.80 -25.74
N VAL A 177 9.90 20.16 -24.53
CA VAL A 177 10.29 21.41 -23.88
C VAL A 177 11.65 21.30 -23.19
N LEU A 178 11.86 20.24 -22.39
CA LEU A 178 13.07 20.05 -21.60
C LEU A 178 14.13 19.20 -22.30
N LYS A 179 13.82 18.63 -23.49
CA LYS A 179 14.65 17.65 -24.21
C LYS A 179 14.94 16.36 -23.45
N TYR A 180 14.62 16.27 -22.18
CA TYR A 180 14.75 15.08 -21.35
C TYR A 180 13.60 15.06 -20.31
N VAL A 181 13.37 13.89 -19.71
CA VAL A 181 12.45 13.73 -18.58
C VAL A 181 13.29 13.27 -17.40
N GLU A 182 13.46 14.17 -16.44
CA GLU A 182 14.19 13.85 -15.24
C GLU A 182 13.28 13.01 -14.31
N VAL A 183 13.65 11.76 -14.10
CA VAL A 183 13.00 10.88 -13.14
C VAL A 183 14.00 10.53 -12.07
N ASN A 184 13.85 11.11 -10.92
CA ASN A 184 14.64 10.72 -9.77
C ASN A 184 14.19 9.32 -9.31
N HIS A 185 15.10 8.34 -9.38
CA HIS A 185 14.87 6.96 -8.95
C HIS A 185 15.21 6.74 -7.47
N LYS A 186 15.49 7.79 -6.70
CA LYS A 186 15.76 7.65 -5.27
C LYS A 186 14.54 7.05 -4.57
N PHE A 187 14.76 5.90 -3.96
CA PHE A 187 13.80 5.28 -3.06
C PHE A 187 13.60 6.17 -1.83
N GLY A 188 12.37 6.36 -1.39
CA GLY A 188 12.06 7.04 -0.13
C GLY A 188 11.44 8.43 -0.23
N GLU A 189 11.34 9.03 -1.39
CA GLU A 189 10.68 10.34 -1.57
C GLU A 189 9.14 10.27 -1.61
N GLY A 190 8.54 9.11 -1.42
CA GLY A 190 7.09 8.92 -1.33
C GLY A 190 6.29 9.27 -2.60
N THR A 191 6.97 9.67 -3.67
CA THR A 191 6.33 10.15 -4.90
C THR A 191 6.58 9.17 -6.05
N SER A 192 5.51 8.66 -6.66
CA SER A 192 5.63 7.71 -7.77
C SER A 192 6.30 8.36 -9.01
N PRO A 193 7.04 7.60 -9.82
CA PRO A 193 7.61 8.11 -11.08
C PRO A 193 6.55 8.70 -12.02
N LYS A 194 5.36 8.09 -12.08
CA LYS A 194 4.22 8.60 -12.87
C LYS A 194 3.80 9.99 -12.42
N LEU A 195 3.71 10.23 -11.10
CA LEU A 195 3.35 11.54 -10.57
C LEU A 195 4.42 12.59 -10.87
N ARG A 196 5.71 12.23 -10.74
CA ARG A 196 6.81 13.15 -11.06
C ARG A 196 6.81 13.56 -12.53
N LYS A 197 6.65 12.60 -13.44
CA LYS A 197 6.53 12.90 -14.88
C LYS A 197 5.33 13.80 -15.20
N ALA A 198 4.19 13.53 -14.58
CA ALA A 198 3.00 14.35 -14.76
C ALA A 198 3.22 15.79 -14.22
N ARG A 199 3.90 15.94 -13.07
CA ARG A 199 4.26 17.27 -12.55
C ARG A 199 5.12 18.05 -13.52
N GLN A 200 6.18 17.46 -14.02
CA GLN A 200 7.04 18.10 -15.02
C GLN A 200 6.23 18.53 -16.26
N GLY A 201 5.30 17.67 -16.73
CA GLY A 201 4.43 17.98 -17.85
C GLY A 201 3.49 19.16 -17.56
N ILE A 202 2.91 19.24 -16.38
CA ILE A 202 2.06 20.36 -15.97
C ILE A 202 2.89 21.65 -15.83
N VAL A 203 4.08 21.59 -15.25
CA VAL A 203 5.02 22.73 -15.18
C VAL A 203 5.34 23.26 -16.58
N CYS A 204 5.65 22.39 -17.54
CA CYS A 204 5.89 22.75 -18.91
C CYS A 204 4.64 23.34 -19.59
N LEU A 205 3.45 22.79 -19.31
CA LEU A 205 2.18 23.26 -19.88
C LEU A 205 1.81 24.65 -19.38
N THR A 206 1.94 24.88 -18.08
CA THR A 206 1.52 26.12 -17.43
C THR A 206 2.60 27.20 -17.43
N ASN A 207 3.81 26.84 -17.83
CA ASN A 207 4.99 27.70 -17.67
C ASN A 207 5.11 28.26 -16.24
N SER A 208 4.83 27.40 -15.25
CA SER A 208 4.62 27.79 -13.86
C SER A 208 5.86 28.36 -13.18
N GLU A 209 7.05 28.13 -13.74
CA GLU A 209 8.27 28.79 -13.28
C GLU A 209 8.26 30.32 -13.51
N LYS A 210 7.48 30.75 -14.50
CA LYS A 210 7.29 32.17 -14.84
C LYS A 210 5.94 32.72 -14.39
N SER A 211 5.00 31.85 -14.08
CA SER A 211 3.65 32.18 -13.63
C SER A 211 3.46 31.71 -12.19
N ASN A 212 2.80 32.51 -11.34
CA ASN A 212 2.48 32.15 -9.95
C ASN A 212 1.41 31.05 -9.83
N ILE A 213 1.34 30.12 -10.78
CA ILE A 213 0.36 29.03 -10.76
C ILE A 213 0.82 27.94 -9.82
N GLN A 214 0.04 27.68 -8.78
CA GLN A 214 0.28 26.55 -7.87
C GLN A 214 -0.07 25.23 -8.57
N THR A 215 0.91 24.57 -9.15
CA THR A 215 0.72 23.30 -9.89
C THR A 215 0.26 22.15 -9.01
N ASP A 216 0.47 22.20 -7.71
CA ASP A 216 0.06 21.18 -6.75
C ASP A 216 -1.45 20.96 -6.68
N VAL A 217 -2.23 21.97 -7.04
CA VAL A 217 -3.71 21.88 -7.10
C VAL A 217 -4.16 20.84 -8.11
N PHE A 218 -3.45 20.67 -9.23
CA PHE A 218 -3.78 19.67 -10.25
C PHE A 218 -3.59 18.22 -9.79
N PHE A 219 -2.85 18.01 -8.72
CA PHE A 219 -2.54 16.68 -8.16
C PHE A 219 -3.24 16.43 -6.84
N ALA A 220 -3.83 17.46 -6.26
CA ALA A 220 -4.60 17.32 -5.04
C ALA A 220 -5.88 16.52 -5.31
N HIS A 221 -6.15 15.55 -4.46
CA HIS A 221 -7.38 14.78 -4.52
C HIS A 221 -8.02 14.69 -3.14
N SER A 222 -9.34 14.76 -3.12
CA SER A 222 -10.14 14.65 -1.90
C SER A 222 -10.61 13.22 -1.60
N ILE A 223 -10.05 12.21 -2.27
CA ILE A 223 -10.49 10.83 -2.11
C ILE A 223 -10.10 10.34 -0.71
N GLN A 224 -11.11 9.90 0.02
CA GLN A 224 -10.90 9.28 1.32
C GLN A 224 -10.31 7.90 1.13
N ARG A 225 -9.10 7.71 1.65
CA ARG A 225 -8.49 6.39 1.71
C ARG A 225 -9.02 5.65 2.94
N LYS A 226 -9.26 4.37 2.76
CA LYS A 226 -9.57 3.45 3.86
C LYS A 226 -8.36 2.58 4.12
N ASN A 227 -7.99 2.51 5.38
CA ASN A 227 -6.88 1.67 5.82
C ASN A 227 -7.44 0.35 6.30
N TYR A 228 -6.78 -0.72 5.89
CA TYR A 228 -7.10 -2.09 6.31
C TYR A 228 -5.91 -2.70 7.00
N ILE A 229 -6.20 -3.55 7.98
CA ILE A 229 -5.21 -4.26 8.76
C ILE A 229 -5.59 -5.73 8.80
N PHE A 230 -4.61 -6.58 8.61
CA PHE A 230 -4.69 -8.01 8.87
C PHE A 230 -3.73 -8.37 10.00
N PHE A 231 -4.21 -9.07 11.00
CA PHE A 231 -3.40 -9.59 12.09
C PHE A 231 -3.27 -11.09 11.99
N HIS A 232 -2.05 -11.61 12.04
CA HIS A 232 -1.82 -13.06 12.16
C HIS A 232 -2.29 -13.61 13.51
N ASP A 233 -2.29 -12.78 14.56
CA ASP A 233 -2.89 -13.04 15.87
C ASP A 233 -3.41 -11.72 16.45
N GLU A 234 -4.70 -11.67 16.83
CA GLU A 234 -5.30 -10.45 17.38
C GLU A 234 -4.71 -10.05 18.75
N LYS A 235 -4.18 -11.01 19.49
CA LYS A 235 -3.53 -10.75 20.80
C LYS A 235 -2.13 -10.16 20.64
N ILE A 236 -1.67 -10.00 19.40
CA ILE A 236 -0.30 -9.61 19.10
C ILE A 236 0.02 -8.18 19.52
N LEU A 237 -0.95 -7.27 19.46
CA LEU A 237 -0.73 -5.89 19.92
C LEU A 237 -0.32 -5.82 21.39
N ASN A 238 -0.95 -6.62 22.25
CA ASN A 238 -0.58 -6.70 23.65
C ASN A 238 0.82 -7.32 23.82
N LYS A 239 1.12 -8.36 23.03
CA LYS A 239 2.44 -9.00 23.04
C LYS A 239 3.56 -8.08 22.54
N LEU A 240 3.26 -7.18 21.57
CA LEU A 240 4.19 -6.18 21.08
C LEU A 240 4.51 -5.10 22.13
N ILE A 241 3.53 -4.74 22.95
CA ILE A 241 3.70 -3.75 24.00
C ILE A 241 4.50 -4.34 25.17
N ASP A 242 4.18 -5.57 25.56
CA ASP A 242 4.80 -6.23 26.73
C ASP A 242 6.26 -6.70 26.51
N GLN A 243 6.75 -6.71 25.30
CA GLN A 243 8.13 -7.11 24.91
C GLN A 243 8.63 -8.47 25.48
N THR A 244 7.80 -9.20 26.20
CA THR A 244 8.20 -10.32 27.07
C THR A 244 7.99 -11.70 26.47
N LYS A 245 7.39 -11.82 25.27
CA LYS A 245 7.01 -13.14 24.75
C LYS A 245 7.60 -13.42 23.36
N THR A 246 8.22 -14.59 23.27
CA THR A 246 8.71 -15.19 22.01
C THR A 246 7.55 -15.43 21.04
N PHE A 247 7.68 -14.93 19.83
CA PHE A 247 6.64 -14.95 18.78
C PHE A 247 6.54 -16.29 18.02
N SER A 248 7.13 -17.35 18.54
CA SER A 248 7.29 -18.63 17.84
C SER A 248 6.00 -19.45 17.63
N SER A 249 4.90 -19.11 18.30
CA SER A 249 3.69 -19.96 18.32
C SER A 249 2.46 -19.42 17.61
N ILE A 250 2.63 -18.50 16.66
CA ILE A 250 1.48 -17.98 15.90
C ILE A 250 1.07 -19.02 14.85
N LYS A 251 -0.10 -19.60 15.01
CA LYS A 251 -0.71 -20.48 14.01
C LYS A 251 -1.20 -19.66 12.83
N THR A 252 -0.72 -19.97 11.64
CA THR A 252 -1.10 -19.32 10.39
C THR A 252 -1.54 -20.36 9.38
N SER A 253 -2.60 -20.07 8.65
CA SER A 253 -3.13 -20.99 7.65
C SER A 253 -2.20 -21.07 6.44
N LYS A 254 -2.07 -22.27 5.88
CA LYS A 254 -1.29 -22.51 4.65
C LYS A 254 -2.01 -21.88 3.45
N ALA A 255 -1.23 -21.49 2.44
CA ALA A 255 -1.76 -20.94 1.18
C ALA A 255 -2.74 -21.90 0.50
N GLU A 256 -2.46 -23.20 0.54
CA GLU A 256 -3.34 -24.24 0.01
C GLU A 256 -4.72 -24.23 0.67
N ASN A 257 -4.78 -24.16 2.00
CA ASN A 257 -6.02 -24.15 2.77
C ASN A 257 -6.83 -22.86 2.51
N ILE A 258 -6.15 -21.71 2.41
CA ILE A 258 -6.76 -20.43 2.05
C ILE A 258 -7.34 -20.49 0.63
N THR A 259 -6.62 -21.11 -0.30
CA THR A 259 -7.07 -21.28 -1.68
C THR A 259 -8.31 -22.17 -1.74
N SER A 260 -8.32 -23.29 -0.98
CA SER A 260 -9.49 -24.18 -0.89
C SER A 260 -10.74 -23.45 -0.38
N ALA A 261 -10.60 -22.66 0.68
CA ALA A 261 -11.69 -21.85 1.23
C ALA A 261 -12.19 -20.81 0.18
N TRP A 262 -11.25 -20.18 -0.54
CA TRP A 262 -11.58 -19.23 -1.60
C TRP A 262 -12.30 -19.88 -2.77
N ILE A 263 -11.87 -21.08 -3.21
CA ILE A 263 -12.51 -21.87 -4.27
C ILE A 263 -13.98 -22.12 -3.91
N LYS A 264 -14.21 -22.67 -2.72
CA LYS A 264 -15.56 -22.97 -2.21
C LYS A 264 -16.46 -21.72 -2.19
N ARG A 265 -15.91 -20.59 -1.80
CA ARG A 265 -16.70 -19.36 -1.61
C ARG A 265 -16.96 -18.58 -2.89
N TRP A 266 -15.99 -18.50 -3.79
CA TRP A 266 -16.09 -17.59 -4.93
C TRP A 266 -15.81 -18.23 -6.29
N LEU A 267 -14.83 -19.12 -6.41
CA LEU A 267 -14.43 -19.63 -7.72
C LEU A 267 -15.57 -20.36 -8.41
N VAL A 268 -16.18 -21.32 -7.73
CA VAL A 268 -17.28 -22.13 -8.31
C VAL A 268 -18.37 -21.24 -8.89
N LYS A 269 -18.82 -20.25 -8.12
CA LYS A 269 -19.85 -19.30 -8.57
C LYS A 269 -19.38 -18.38 -9.70
N ARG A 270 -18.09 -18.20 -9.86
CA ARG A 270 -17.52 -17.27 -10.84
C ARG A 270 -17.35 -17.94 -12.20
N ILE A 271 -16.85 -19.17 -12.22
CA ILE A 271 -16.65 -19.94 -13.46
C ILE A 271 -17.96 -20.44 -14.08
N THR A 272 -19.08 -20.41 -13.35
CA THR A 272 -20.41 -20.72 -13.88
C THR A 272 -21.10 -19.53 -14.56
N ARG A 273 -20.51 -18.34 -14.51
CA ARG A 273 -21.08 -17.14 -15.16
C ARG A 273 -20.66 -17.08 -16.62
N GLU A 274 -21.63 -17.07 -17.50
CA GLU A 274 -21.43 -16.98 -18.94
C GLU A 274 -20.56 -15.76 -19.33
N GLU A 275 -20.80 -14.60 -18.72
CA GLU A 275 -19.99 -13.40 -18.93
C GLU A 275 -18.49 -13.63 -18.62
N THR A 276 -18.19 -14.37 -17.56
CA THR A 276 -16.81 -14.69 -17.19
C THR A 276 -16.18 -15.65 -18.19
N LEU A 277 -16.93 -16.67 -18.61
CA LEU A 277 -16.47 -17.64 -19.60
C LEU A 277 -16.22 -16.98 -20.96
N ASN A 278 -17.12 -16.12 -21.42
CA ASN A 278 -16.97 -15.38 -22.68
C ASN A 278 -15.72 -14.47 -22.65
N LYS A 279 -15.44 -13.83 -21.53
CA LYS A 279 -14.19 -13.04 -21.37
C LYS A 279 -12.94 -13.92 -21.44
N LEU A 280 -12.99 -15.13 -20.87
CA LEU A 280 -11.85 -16.05 -20.88
C LEU A 280 -11.58 -16.63 -22.26
N VAL A 281 -12.62 -17.04 -23.00
CA VAL A 281 -12.50 -17.57 -24.37
C VAL A 281 -11.83 -16.55 -25.29
N ASN A 282 -12.10 -15.27 -25.09
CA ASN A 282 -11.54 -14.17 -25.87
C ASN A 282 -10.15 -13.71 -25.40
N LEU A 283 -9.60 -14.33 -24.35
CA LEU A 283 -8.27 -14.03 -23.83
C LEU A 283 -7.23 -15.00 -24.45
N GLY A 284 -6.87 -14.75 -25.70
CA GLY A 284 -5.73 -15.43 -26.34
C GLY A 284 -4.39 -14.75 -25.99
N PRO A 285 -3.24 -15.43 -26.25
CA PRO A 285 -1.90 -14.86 -26.01
C PRO A 285 -1.71 -13.48 -26.64
N ASP A 286 -2.20 -13.30 -27.86
CA ASP A 286 -2.08 -12.03 -28.61
C ASP A 286 -2.88 -10.90 -27.96
N SER A 287 -4.10 -11.19 -27.49
CA SER A 287 -4.93 -10.19 -26.82
C SER A 287 -4.35 -9.77 -25.46
N ILE A 288 -3.66 -10.69 -24.77
CA ILE A 288 -2.95 -10.42 -23.52
C ILE A 288 -1.72 -9.58 -23.80
N HIS A 289 -0.95 -9.94 -24.81
CA HIS A 289 0.24 -9.20 -25.24
C HIS A 289 -0.14 -7.78 -25.67
N GLN A 290 -1.18 -7.63 -26.48
CA GLN A 290 -1.74 -6.33 -26.84
C GLN A 290 -2.10 -5.48 -25.61
N LYS A 291 -2.85 -6.03 -24.65
CA LYS A 291 -3.22 -5.30 -23.44
C LYS A 291 -2.05 -4.90 -22.56
N LEU A 292 -1.00 -5.70 -22.50
CA LEU A 292 0.18 -5.44 -21.66
C LEU A 292 1.19 -4.51 -22.31
N PHE A 293 1.34 -4.57 -23.63
CA PHE A 293 2.45 -3.93 -24.32
C PHE A 293 2.04 -2.92 -25.40
N TYR A 294 0.89 -3.07 -26.05
CA TYR A 294 0.50 -2.27 -27.24
C TYR A 294 -0.62 -1.24 -27.04
N GLU A 295 -1.33 -1.20 -25.93
CA GLU A 295 -2.23 -0.04 -25.67
C GLU A 295 -1.50 1.31 -25.67
N THR A 296 -0.19 1.28 -25.98
CA THR A 296 0.68 2.44 -25.87
C THR A 296 1.09 3.06 -27.20
N ASP A 297 1.01 2.38 -28.33
CA ASP A 297 1.66 2.86 -29.57
C ASP A 297 0.71 3.54 -30.56
N ASP A 298 -0.57 3.20 -30.60
CA ASP A 298 -1.53 3.75 -31.59
C ASP A 298 -1.82 5.27 -31.46
N ILE A 299 -1.61 5.84 -30.29
CA ILE A 299 -1.93 7.25 -30.06
C ILE A 299 -0.81 8.18 -30.54
N SER A 300 0.44 7.68 -30.62
CA SER A 300 1.59 8.48 -31.03
C SER A 300 1.57 8.78 -32.55
N GLU A 301 1.20 7.82 -33.36
CA GLU A 301 1.14 7.99 -34.83
C GLU A 301 0.02 8.93 -35.27
N ASN A 302 -1.16 8.81 -34.66
CA ASN A 302 -2.28 9.71 -34.99
C ASN A 302 -2.04 11.17 -34.60
N LEU A 303 -1.32 11.42 -33.51
CA LEU A 303 -0.97 12.78 -33.09
C LEU A 303 0.11 13.43 -33.97
N PHE A 304 1.02 12.63 -34.54
CA PHE A 304 2.02 13.13 -35.52
C PHE A 304 1.38 13.50 -36.84
N ASN A 305 0.32 12.80 -37.24
CA ASN A 305 -0.39 13.08 -38.50
C ASN A 305 -1.27 14.35 -38.40
N ILE A 306 -1.82 14.66 -37.24
CA ILE A 306 -2.58 15.92 -37.00
C ILE A 306 -1.64 17.14 -37.05
N SER A 307 -0.38 17.01 -36.68
CA SER A 307 0.58 18.12 -36.70
C SER A 307 1.16 18.40 -38.08
N LYS A 308 1.00 17.49 -39.05
CA LYS A 308 1.41 17.68 -40.44
C LYS A 308 0.30 18.24 -41.35
N ALA A 309 -0.93 18.29 -40.83
CA ALA A 309 -2.11 18.77 -41.57
C ALA A 309 -2.47 20.25 -41.22
N LYS A 310 -1.59 20.98 -40.63
CA LYS A 310 -1.58 22.44 -40.46
C LYS A 310 -0.20 22.97 -40.95
#